data_7ff211953a26c5343db907ec01560de0
#
_entry.id   7ff211953a26c5343db907ec01560de0
#
_cell.length_a   1.000
_cell.length_b   1.000
_cell.length_c   1.000
_cell.angle_alpha   90.00
_cell.angle_beta   90.00
_cell.angle_gamma   90.00
#
_symmetry.space_group_name_H-M   'P 1'
#
loop_
_entity.id
_entity.type
_entity.pdbx_description
1 polymer ?
#
loop_
_entity_poly.entity_id
_entity_poly.type
_entity_poly.pdbx_seq_one_letter_code
_entity_poly.pdbx_strand_id
1 'polypeptide(L)'
;MSTKRATVSVTGRSGPGTRVLYTPGQTSSIVVDTPAWFTWLEAATTRSFSYPVFDPRVGYIVRFMTVRKDERQRGGTYWSVYCRDGHRMRRMYLGKSAMVTQARLEALAETLREDEGSR
;
A
#
# COMPACT_ATOMS: atom_id res chain seq x y z
N MET A 1 10.50 17.56 -13.26
CA MET A 1 10.04 16.26 -13.72
C MET A 1 9.34 15.51 -12.60
N SER A 2 8.14 15.09 -12.84
CA SER A 2 7.40 14.38 -11.80
C SER A 2 7.93 12.96 -11.67
N THR A 3 8.14 12.53 -10.43
CA THR A 3 8.55 11.17 -10.14
C THR A 3 7.29 10.35 -9.89
N LYS A 4 7.09 9.33 -10.70
CA LYS A 4 5.95 8.47 -10.50
C LYS A 4 6.18 7.58 -9.28
N ARG A 5 5.13 7.42 -8.49
CA ARG A 5 5.19 6.59 -7.31
C ARG A 5 5.03 5.12 -7.70
N ALA A 6 5.75 4.25 -7.00
CA ALA A 6 5.54 2.82 -7.15
C ALA A 6 4.10 2.49 -6.76
N THR A 7 3.47 1.58 -7.48
CA THR A 7 2.06 1.26 -7.28
C THR A 7 1.86 -0.24 -7.22
N VAL A 8 1.09 -0.69 -6.24
CA VAL A 8 0.67 -2.08 -6.15
C VAL A 8 -0.61 -2.23 -6.97
N SER A 9 -0.66 -3.28 -7.76
CA SER A 9 -1.83 -3.61 -8.56
C SER A 9 -2.30 -5.01 -8.25
N VAL A 10 -3.55 -5.28 -8.55
CA VAL A 10 -4.12 -6.62 -8.43
C VAL A 10 -3.91 -7.34 -9.74
N THR A 11 -3.32 -8.53 -9.67
CA THR A 11 -3.23 -9.41 -10.82
C THR A 11 -4.04 -10.66 -10.56
N GLY A 12 -4.54 -11.28 -11.61
CA GLY A 12 -5.38 -12.45 -11.47
C GLY A 12 -6.82 -12.12 -11.75
N ARG A 13 -7.53 -13.10 -12.28
CA ARG A 13 -8.90 -12.90 -12.75
C ARG A 13 -9.95 -13.40 -11.78
N SER A 14 -9.57 -14.19 -10.81
CA SER A 14 -10.53 -14.78 -9.90
C SER A 14 -9.91 -14.96 -8.53
N GLY A 15 -10.76 -14.88 -7.53
CA GLY A 15 -10.37 -15.04 -6.15
C GLY A 15 -9.57 -13.86 -5.61
N PRO A 16 -8.95 -14.03 -4.45
CA PRO A 16 -8.08 -13.01 -3.89
C PRO A 16 -6.84 -12.90 -4.76
N GLY A 17 -6.83 -11.90 -5.62
CA GLY A 17 -5.76 -11.71 -6.58
C GLY A 17 -4.41 -11.53 -5.92
N THR A 18 -3.37 -11.94 -6.63
CA THR A 18 -2.01 -11.68 -6.21
C THR A 18 -1.75 -10.19 -6.33
N ARG A 19 -1.13 -9.62 -5.32
CA ARG A 19 -0.74 -8.21 -5.35
C ARG A 19 0.67 -8.11 -5.89
N VAL A 20 0.85 -7.23 -6.86
CA VAL A 20 2.13 -7.06 -7.54
C VAL A 20 2.50 -5.59 -7.54
N LEU A 21 3.74 -5.31 -7.17
CA LEU A 21 4.28 -3.96 -7.17
C LEU A 21 4.92 -3.66 -8.52
N TYR A 22 4.58 -2.51 -9.07
CA TYR A 22 5.21 -1.98 -10.28
C TYR A 22 5.97 -0.71 -9.92
N THR A 23 7.24 -0.66 -10.30
CA THR A 23 8.06 0.52 -10.06
C THR A 23 8.31 1.23 -11.38
N PRO A 24 8.22 2.58 -11.39
CA PRO A 24 8.45 3.33 -12.63
C PRO A 24 9.84 3.08 -13.20
N GLY A 25 9.93 2.89 -14.50
CA GLY A 25 11.19 2.72 -15.18
C GLY A 25 11.78 1.33 -15.11
N GLN A 26 11.11 0.40 -14.46
CA GLN A 26 11.58 -0.98 -14.39
C GLN A 26 10.63 -1.90 -15.15
N THR A 27 11.20 -2.92 -15.75
CA THR A 27 10.42 -3.87 -16.52
C THR A 27 9.93 -5.06 -15.70
N SER A 28 10.55 -5.27 -14.54
CA SER A 28 10.16 -6.38 -13.67
C SER A 28 9.25 -5.89 -12.55
N SER A 29 8.39 -6.77 -12.10
CA SER A 29 7.48 -6.49 -11.00
C SER A 29 7.86 -7.33 -9.78
N ILE A 30 7.38 -6.91 -8.61
CA ILE A 30 7.65 -7.60 -7.36
C ILE A 30 6.33 -8.09 -6.78
N VAL A 31 6.25 -9.38 -6.51
CA VAL A 31 5.06 -9.96 -5.90
C VAL A 31 5.10 -9.67 -4.40
N VAL A 32 3.99 -9.16 -3.87
CA VAL A 32 3.86 -8.83 -2.44
C VAL A 32 3.98 -10.10 -1.62
N ASP A 33 4.55 -9.99 -0.43
CA ASP A 33 4.76 -11.08 0.53
C ASP A 33 5.87 -12.06 0.13
N THR A 34 6.70 -11.70 -0.85
CA THR A 34 7.87 -12.50 -1.21
C THR A 34 9.12 -11.90 -0.58
N PRO A 35 10.23 -12.67 -0.51
CA PRO A 35 11.48 -12.09 -0.03
C PRO A 35 11.90 -10.83 -0.81
N ALA A 36 11.65 -10.81 -2.12
CA ALA A 36 11.95 -9.62 -2.92
C ALA A 36 11.15 -8.41 -2.47
N TRP A 37 9.89 -8.61 -2.08
CA TRP A 37 9.05 -7.55 -1.55
C TRP A 37 9.64 -6.93 -0.29
N PHE A 38 10.03 -7.78 0.66
CA PHE A 38 10.58 -7.29 1.92
C PHE A 38 11.95 -6.65 1.73
N THR A 39 12.75 -7.17 0.81
CA THR A 39 14.03 -6.53 0.45
C THR A 39 13.79 -5.14 -0.12
N TRP A 40 12.79 -5.00 -0.99
CA TRP A 40 12.45 -3.71 -1.57
C TRP A 40 11.99 -2.72 -0.48
N LEU A 41 11.18 -3.18 0.46
CA LEU A 41 10.71 -2.33 1.56
C LEU A 41 11.85 -1.79 2.40
N GLU A 42 12.90 -2.59 2.60
CA GLU A 42 14.03 -2.20 3.43
C GLU A 42 15.07 -1.36 2.69
N ALA A 43 14.95 -1.24 1.38
CA ALA A 43 15.91 -0.46 0.61
C ALA A 43 15.87 1.01 1.03
N ALA A 44 17.05 1.62 1.15
CA ALA A 44 17.14 3.01 1.60
C ALA A 44 16.45 3.98 0.64
N THR A 45 16.36 3.62 -0.63
CA THR A 45 15.72 4.46 -1.63
C THR A 45 14.21 4.33 -1.66
N THR A 46 13.66 3.33 -0.98
CA THR A 46 12.21 3.11 -0.94
C THR A 46 11.58 3.99 0.14
N ARG A 47 10.67 4.87 -0.27
CA ARG A 47 10.03 5.83 0.64
C ARG A 47 8.53 5.62 0.76
N SER A 48 7.87 5.27 -0.33
CA SER A 48 6.42 5.12 -0.31
C SER A 48 5.96 4.35 -1.54
N PHE A 49 4.73 3.88 -1.44
CA PHE A 49 4.06 3.28 -2.59
C PHE A 49 2.56 3.50 -2.44
N SER A 50 1.83 3.33 -3.55
CA SER A 50 0.37 3.44 -3.57
C SER A 50 -0.22 2.03 -3.54
N TYR A 51 -1.30 1.87 -2.79
CA TYR A 51 -2.01 0.60 -2.69
C TYR A 51 -3.47 0.82 -3.03
N PRO A 52 -4.06 -0.02 -3.90
CA PRO A 52 -5.45 0.17 -4.31
C PRO A 52 -6.44 -0.24 -3.23
N VAL A 53 -7.49 0.54 -3.09
CA VAL A 53 -8.64 0.18 -2.25
C VAL A 53 -9.75 -0.27 -3.18
N PHE A 54 -9.94 -1.58 -3.27
CA PHE A 54 -10.94 -2.18 -4.14
C PHE A 54 -12.23 -2.37 -3.36
N ASP A 55 -13.34 -2.00 -3.97
CA ASP A 55 -14.66 -2.19 -3.36
C ASP A 55 -15.42 -3.24 -4.17
N PRO A 56 -15.60 -4.44 -3.61
CA PRO A 56 -16.32 -5.50 -4.33
C PRO A 56 -17.78 -5.19 -4.58
N ARG A 57 -18.38 -4.25 -3.83
CA ARG A 57 -19.77 -3.87 -4.04
C ARG A 57 -19.96 -3.16 -5.37
N VAL A 58 -18.96 -2.42 -5.82
CA VAL A 58 -19.02 -1.71 -7.10
C VAL A 58 -18.13 -2.34 -8.17
N GLY A 59 -17.21 -3.22 -7.76
CA GLY A 59 -16.40 -3.98 -8.70
C GLY A 59 -15.17 -3.26 -9.25
N TYR A 60 -14.76 -2.17 -8.65
CA TYR A 60 -13.58 -1.45 -9.12
C TYR A 60 -12.85 -0.76 -7.97
N ILE A 61 -11.66 -0.24 -8.28
CA ILE A 61 -10.85 0.49 -7.32
C ILE A 61 -11.48 1.86 -7.11
N VAL A 62 -11.84 2.17 -5.86
CA VAL A 62 -12.51 3.43 -5.54
C VAL A 62 -11.53 4.53 -5.13
N ARG A 63 -10.34 4.15 -4.65
CA ARG A 63 -9.31 5.11 -4.27
C ARG A 63 -7.98 4.39 -4.10
N PHE A 64 -6.93 5.16 -3.84
CA PHE A 64 -5.63 4.62 -3.47
C PHE A 64 -5.24 5.17 -2.11
N MET A 65 -4.58 4.33 -1.32
CA MET A 65 -3.96 4.80 -0.09
C MET A 65 -2.46 4.86 -0.30
N THR A 66 -1.81 5.81 0.36
CA THR A 66 -0.36 5.95 0.31
C THR A 66 0.24 5.25 1.52
N VAL A 67 1.16 4.33 1.25
CA VAL A 67 1.90 3.63 2.32
C VAL A 67 3.27 4.27 2.35
N ARG A 68 3.63 4.85 3.49
CA ARG A 68 4.81 5.70 3.58
C ARG A 68 5.72 5.23 4.69
N LYS A 69 7.03 5.25 4.40
CA LYS A 69 8.06 4.91 5.37
C LYS A 69 8.49 6.18 6.10
N ASP A 70 8.44 6.13 7.41
CA ASP A 70 8.88 7.23 8.26
C ASP A 70 10.01 6.76 9.15
N GLU A 71 10.88 7.71 9.53
CA GLU A 71 12.00 7.41 10.41
C GLU A 71 11.73 7.96 11.79
N ARG A 72 12.13 7.18 12.80
CA ARG A 72 12.10 7.63 14.18
C ARG A 72 13.52 8.01 14.60
N GLN A 73 13.64 8.97 15.48
CA GLN A 73 14.94 9.33 16.03
C GLN A 73 15.59 8.14 16.73
N ARG A 74 14.78 7.30 17.33
CA ARG A 74 15.23 6.05 17.94
C ARG A 74 14.29 4.94 17.50
N GLY A 75 14.86 3.81 17.15
CA GLY A 75 14.06 2.64 16.80
C GLY A 75 13.88 2.39 15.31
N GLY A 76 14.60 3.12 14.46
CA GLY A 76 14.62 2.84 13.04
C GLY A 76 13.39 3.33 12.30
N THR A 77 12.98 2.60 11.27
CA THR A 77 11.91 3.00 10.37
C THR A 77 10.63 2.24 10.66
N TYR A 78 9.52 2.86 10.29
CA TYR A 78 8.21 2.23 10.39
C TYR A 78 7.35 2.72 9.23
N TRP A 79 6.25 2.00 8.98
CA TRP A 79 5.36 2.31 7.89
C TRP A 79 4.02 2.79 8.42
N SER A 80 3.41 3.73 7.72
CA SER A 80 2.08 4.24 8.01
C SER A 80 1.29 4.36 6.73
N VAL A 81 -0.03 4.27 6.85
CA VAL A 81 -0.94 4.43 5.73
C VAL A 81 -1.58 5.80 5.83
N TYR A 82 -1.60 6.52 4.73
CA TYR A 82 -2.24 7.82 4.62
C TYR A 82 -3.31 7.74 3.56
N CYS A 83 -4.49 8.25 3.87
CA CYS A 83 -5.57 8.30 2.93
C CYS A 83 -6.38 9.58 3.14
N ARG A 84 -6.66 10.28 2.04
CA ARG A 84 -7.46 11.49 2.09
C ARG A 84 -8.93 11.11 2.08
N ASP A 85 -9.67 11.67 3.03
CA ASP A 85 -11.12 11.51 3.13
C ASP A 85 -11.72 12.92 3.14
N GLY A 86 -12.11 13.40 1.95
CA GLY A 86 -12.58 14.77 1.82
C GLY A 86 -11.47 15.76 2.15
N HIS A 87 -11.70 16.57 3.19
CA HIS A 87 -10.72 17.57 3.64
C HIS A 87 -9.76 17.02 4.67
N ARG A 88 -9.99 15.79 5.13
CA ARG A 88 -9.20 15.21 6.20
C ARG A 88 -8.19 14.23 5.64
N MET A 89 -7.03 14.18 6.29
CA MET A 89 -6.03 13.17 6.02
C MET A 89 -6.07 12.17 7.17
N ARG A 90 -6.38 10.92 6.84
CA ARG A 90 -6.38 9.85 7.81
C ARG A 90 -5.04 9.15 7.80
N ARG A 91 -4.52 8.87 8.95
CA ARG A 91 -3.26 8.17 9.11
C ARG A 91 -3.46 6.97 10.01
N MET A 92 -2.93 5.83 9.57
CA MET A 92 -3.00 4.59 10.35
C MET A 92 -1.60 3.98 10.42
N TYR A 93 -1.22 3.57 11.62
CA TYR A 93 0.08 2.95 11.83
C TYR A 93 0.06 1.51 11.31
N LEU A 94 1.08 1.14 10.55
CA LEU A 94 1.19 -0.19 10.00
C LEU A 94 2.21 -1.03 10.77
N GLY A 95 3.39 -0.47 11.02
CA GLY A 95 4.44 -1.15 11.75
C GLY A 95 5.74 -1.19 10.97
N LYS A 96 6.62 -2.09 11.38
CA LYS A 96 7.90 -2.28 10.69
C LYS A 96 7.68 -3.02 9.39
N SER A 97 8.73 -3.05 8.55
CA SER A 97 8.63 -3.64 7.22
C SER A 97 8.09 -5.07 7.24
N ALA A 98 8.45 -5.86 8.25
CA ALA A 98 7.95 -7.22 8.36
C ALA A 98 6.43 -7.31 8.51
N MET A 99 5.80 -6.22 8.94
CA MET A 99 4.35 -6.14 9.12
C MET A 99 3.63 -5.67 7.86
N VAL A 100 4.37 -5.27 6.83
CA VAL A 100 3.78 -4.76 5.59
C VAL A 100 3.49 -5.94 4.68
N THR A 101 2.42 -6.65 4.99
CA THR A 101 1.98 -7.83 4.26
C THR A 101 0.68 -7.53 3.53
N GLN A 102 0.36 -8.36 2.55
CA GLN A 102 -0.90 -8.21 1.82
C GLN A 102 -2.09 -8.24 2.78
N ALA A 103 -2.08 -9.16 3.76
CA ALA A 103 -3.17 -9.28 4.70
C ALA A 103 -3.38 -8.01 5.50
N ARG A 104 -2.29 -7.39 5.96
CA ARG A 104 -2.39 -6.14 6.72
C ARG A 104 -2.85 -4.98 5.84
N LEU A 105 -2.32 -4.91 4.62
CA LEU A 105 -2.69 -3.86 3.69
C LEU A 105 -4.17 -3.97 3.31
N GLU A 106 -4.64 -5.19 3.07
CA GLU A 106 -6.05 -5.40 2.75
C GLU A 106 -6.95 -5.06 3.92
N ALA A 107 -6.54 -5.38 5.14
CA ALA A 107 -7.32 -5.06 6.34
C ALA A 107 -7.47 -3.54 6.49
N LEU A 108 -6.40 -2.79 6.26
CA LEU A 108 -6.47 -1.33 6.35
C LEU A 108 -7.30 -0.74 5.22
N ALA A 109 -7.18 -1.30 4.02
CA ALA A 109 -7.98 -0.85 2.88
C ALA A 109 -9.47 -1.09 3.16
N GLU A 110 -9.81 -2.21 3.77
CA GLU A 110 -11.18 -2.52 4.13
C GLU A 110 -11.71 -1.53 5.16
N THR A 111 -10.90 -1.18 6.14
CA THR A 111 -11.29 -0.19 7.15
C THR A 111 -11.61 1.14 6.51
N LEU A 112 -10.77 1.58 5.57
CA LEU A 112 -10.99 2.84 4.87
C LEU A 112 -12.25 2.81 4.02
N ARG A 113 -12.52 1.68 3.39
CA ARG A 113 -13.71 1.52 2.58
C ARG A 113 -14.98 1.55 3.42
N GLU A 114 -14.95 0.87 4.58
CA GLU A 114 -16.09 0.81 5.47
C GLU A 114 -16.40 2.17 6.09
N ASP A 115 -15.36 2.91 6.45
CA ASP A 115 -15.56 4.25 7.02
C ASP A 115 -16.29 5.14 6.05
N GLU A 116 -15.97 5.05 4.77
CA GLU A 116 -16.66 5.83 3.76
C GLU A 116 -18.11 5.39 3.61
N GLY A 117 -18.36 4.10 3.73
CA GLY A 117 -19.70 3.57 3.59
C GLY A 117 -20.60 3.76 4.78
N SER A 118 -20.06 4.18 5.91
CA SER A 118 -20.82 4.25 7.16
C SER A 118 -21.54 5.56 7.37
N ARG A 119 -21.57 6.40 6.39
CA ARG A 119 -22.32 7.66 6.48
C ARG A 119 -23.77 7.50 6.09
#